data_ca60bf09b683eb4fd83d66867cc13296
#
_entry.id   ca60bf09b683eb4fd83d66867cc13296
#
_cell.length_a   1.000
_cell.length_b   1.000
_cell.length_c   1.000
_cell.angle_alpha   90.00
_cell.angle_beta   90.00
_cell.angle_gamma   90.00
#
_symmetry.space_group_name_H-M   'P 1'
#
loop_
_entity.id
_entity.type
_entity.pdbx_description
1 polymer ?
#
loop_
_entity_poly.entity_id
_entity_poly.type
_entity_poly.pdbx_seq_one_letter_code
_entity_poly.pdbx_strand_id
1 'polypeptide(L)'
;MKVSFPAGIVGVLANNPSPAALTFRVSGTSRFDNVLPNKNLVSLDPIQSTGDRCVYEFNMGMLTALLRKQHEQTPSASYFNIDILKYHIRAGPGARSAPLHLVAYWKCQSDITDLKVDYEYNSKALVPSLPAAHTAAPLTGVCMGIQVDGGVSEVQAKPSCIWNSETQRATWRLPEALGCNARGGSLLARFALKDGPSTPKPLEARFACEGASLSGAGFELVGAGYRVSLVKKQVMSGKYICEP
;
A
#
# COMPACT_ATOMS: atom_id res chain seq x y z
N MET A 1 6.14 -9.03 1.05
CA MET A 1 5.27 -10.22 1.23
C MET A 1 5.47 -10.76 2.63
N LYS A 2 4.38 -11.18 3.24
CA LYS A 2 4.36 -11.82 4.56
C LYS A 2 3.62 -13.15 4.48
N VAL A 3 4.07 -14.13 5.25
CA VAL A 3 3.35 -15.39 5.48
C VAL A 3 2.92 -15.44 6.93
N SER A 4 1.66 -15.82 7.16
CA SER A 4 1.09 -15.98 8.49
C SER A 4 1.01 -17.47 8.81
N PHE A 5 1.67 -17.87 9.87
CA PHE A 5 1.68 -19.25 10.37
C PHE A 5 0.76 -19.35 11.58
N PRO A 6 -0.22 -20.29 11.62
CA PRO A 6 -1.03 -20.51 12.79
C PRO A 6 -0.17 -21.02 13.96
N ALA A 7 -0.49 -20.61 15.18
CA ALA A 7 0.29 -20.98 16.36
C ALA A 7 0.46 -22.49 16.54
N GLY A 8 -0.56 -23.28 16.17
CA GLY A 8 -0.52 -24.76 16.25
C GLY A 8 0.60 -25.42 15.44
N ILE A 9 1.12 -24.72 14.39
CA ILE A 9 2.19 -25.29 13.58
C ILE A 9 3.52 -25.37 14.34
N VAL A 10 3.70 -24.55 15.37
CA VAL A 10 4.94 -24.51 16.16
C VAL A 10 5.24 -25.86 16.78
N GLY A 11 4.25 -26.47 17.44
CA GLY A 11 4.37 -27.83 18.00
C GLY A 11 4.61 -28.89 16.95
N VAL A 12 3.92 -28.80 15.80
CA VAL A 12 4.09 -29.74 14.69
C VAL A 12 5.52 -29.72 14.14
N LEU A 13 6.06 -28.54 13.87
CA LEU A 13 7.43 -28.38 13.36
C LEU A 13 8.50 -28.74 14.42
N ALA A 14 8.24 -28.39 15.69
CA ALA A 14 9.18 -28.69 16.78
C ALA A 14 9.35 -30.18 17.07
N ASN A 15 8.28 -30.95 16.87
CA ASN A 15 8.25 -32.41 17.12
C ASN A 15 8.59 -33.24 15.87
N ASN A 16 8.79 -32.60 14.72
CA ASN A 16 9.17 -33.30 13.49
C ASN A 16 10.65 -33.02 13.16
N PRO A 17 11.55 -34.01 13.31
CA PRO A 17 12.97 -33.84 13.02
C PRO A 17 13.28 -33.60 11.54
N SER A 18 12.35 -33.98 10.64
CA SER A 18 12.51 -33.81 9.20
C SER A 18 11.18 -33.32 8.57
N PRO A 19 10.81 -32.06 8.79
CA PRO A 19 9.60 -31.50 8.19
C PRO A 19 9.76 -31.44 6.67
N ALA A 20 8.66 -31.61 5.94
CA ALA A 20 8.64 -31.44 4.50
C ALA A 20 9.18 -30.05 4.12
N ALA A 21 9.89 -29.93 3.00
CA ALA A 21 10.36 -28.66 2.50
C ALA A 21 9.15 -27.75 2.17
N LEU A 22 9.20 -26.52 2.66
CA LEU A 22 8.19 -25.50 2.36
C LEU A 22 8.73 -24.61 1.25
N THR A 23 8.14 -24.78 0.06
CA THR A 23 8.55 -24.04 -1.14
C THR A 23 7.37 -23.23 -1.66
N PHE A 24 7.65 -22.03 -2.12
CA PHE A 24 6.63 -21.16 -2.71
C PHE A 24 7.12 -20.52 -4.00
N ARG A 25 6.16 -20.19 -4.86
CA ARG A 25 6.37 -19.52 -6.13
C ARG A 25 5.76 -18.13 -6.09
N VAL A 26 6.52 -17.14 -6.57
CA VAL A 26 6.05 -15.79 -6.83
C VAL A 26 5.99 -15.60 -8.34
N SER A 27 4.82 -15.31 -8.87
CA SER A 27 4.60 -15.01 -10.30
C SER A 27 4.38 -13.51 -10.52
N GLY A 28 4.52 -13.05 -11.79
CA GLY A 28 4.40 -11.64 -12.13
C GLY A 28 5.60 -10.83 -11.67
N THR A 29 6.79 -11.42 -11.71
CA THR A 29 8.03 -10.80 -11.22
C THR A 29 8.74 -9.93 -12.25
N SER A 30 8.28 -9.89 -13.48
CA SER A 30 8.88 -9.11 -14.59
C SER A 30 8.98 -7.60 -14.32
N ARG A 31 8.09 -7.07 -13.46
CA ARG A 31 8.08 -5.66 -13.03
C ARG A 31 8.85 -5.43 -11.73
N PHE A 32 9.40 -6.46 -11.14
CA PHE A 32 10.15 -6.30 -9.91
C PHE A 32 11.48 -5.61 -10.16
N ASP A 33 11.78 -4.70 -9.29
CA ASP A 33 13.06 -4.05 -9.15
C ASP A 33 13.55 -4.26 -7.73
N ASN A 34 14.84 -4.40 -7.52
CA ASN A 34 15.47 -4.58 -6.22
C ASN A 34 14.71 -5.54 -5.28
N VAL A 35 14.85 -6.83 -5.53
CA VAL A 35 14.21 -7.88 -4.72
C VAL A 35 15.09 -8.23 -3.52
N LEU A 36 14.53 -8.15 -2.32
CA LEU A 36 15.19 -8.38 -1.05
C LEU A 36 14.52 -9.54 -0.30
N PRO A 37 14.93 -10.78 -0.53
CA PRO A 37 14.46 -11.92 0.26
C PRO A 37 15.02 -11.84 1.69
N ASN A 38 14.28 -12.40 2.65
CA ASN A 38 14.78 -12.63 4.00
C ASN A 38 15.79 -13.80 3.96
N LYS A 39 17.06 -13.48 3.73
CA LYS A 39 18.13 -14.45 3.49
C LYS A 39 18.33 -15.48 4.62
N ASN A 40 17.86 -15.16 5.83
CA ASN A 40 17.92 -16.12 6.95
C ASN A 40 16.82 -17.17 6.86
N LEU A 41 15.75 -16.89 6.13
CA LEU A 41 14.56 -17.75 6.11
C LEU A 41 14.27 -18.35 4.75
N VAL A 42 14.62 -17.67 3.66
CA VAL A 42 14.28 -18.12 2.31
C VAL A 42 15.46 -17.96 1.36
N SER A 43 15.63 -18.95 0.48
CA SER A 43 16.60 -18.95 -0.61
C SER A 43 15.90 -19.07 -1.95
N LEU A 44 16.40 -18.39 -2.98
CA LEU A 44 15.94 -18.54 -4.35
C LEU A 44 16.43 -19.87 -4.91
N ASP A 45 15.52 -20.62 -5.53
CA ASP A 45 15.87 -21.78 -6.37
C ASP A 45 16.08 -21.29 -7.82
N PRO A 46 17.33 -21.23 -8.29
CA PRO A 46 17.60 -20.73 -9.63
C PRO A 46 17.17 -21.70 -10.73
N ILE A 47 17.07 -23.00 -10.42
CA ILE A 47 16.72 -24.04 -11.41
C ILE A 47 15.24 -23.99 -11.75
N GLN A 48 14.38 -23.76 -10.73
CA GLN A 48 12.94 -23.67 -10.90
C GLN A 48 12.45 -22.27 -11.20
N SER A 49 13.32 -21.25 -11.20
CA SER A 49 12.98 -19.87 -11.46
C SER A 49 13.13 -19.49 -12.93
N THR A 50 12.26 -18.58 -13.39
CA THR A 50 12.28 -17.99 -14.74
C THR A 50 12.18 -16.48 -14.63
N GLY A 51 12.25 -15.75 -15.76
CA GLY A 51 12.17 -14.29 -15.76
C GLY A 51 10.88 -13.69 -15.16
N ASP A 52 9.77 -14.43 -15.16
CA ASP A 52 8.47 -13.98 -14.62
C ASP A 52 7.98 -14.80 -13.42
N ARG A 53 8.74 -15.81 -12.98
CA ARG A 53 8.38 -16.68 -11.86
C ARG A 53 9.62 -16.99 -11.04
N CYS A 54 9.60 -16.66 -9.77
CA CYS A 54 10.68 -16.97 -8.84
C CYS A 54 10.21 -17.98 -7.81
N VAL A 55 10.96 -19.06 -7.65
CA VAL A 55 10.69 -20.11 -6.66
C VAL A 55 11.66 -19.93 -5.50
N TYR A 56 11.13 -19.98 -4.28
CA TYR A 56 11.88 -19.84 -3.05
C TYR A 56 11.61 -21.03 -2.13
N GLU A 57 12.63 -21.48 -1.43
CA GLU A 57 12.52 -22.51 -0.43
C GLU A 57 12.82 -21.95 0.96
N PHE A 58 12.04 -22.38 1.96
CA PHE A 58 12.27 -22.02 3.36
C PHE A 58 13.39 -22.85 3.96
N ASN A 59 14.28 -22.22 4.71
CA ASN A 59 15.13 -22.90 5.68
C ASN A 59 14.28 -23.34 6.87
N MET A 60 13.87 -24.61 6.87
CA MET A 60 12.93 -25.13 7.86
C MET A 60 13.48 -25.08 9.29
N GLY A 61 14.78 -25.25 9.48
CA GLY A 61 15.42 -25.12 10.79
C GLY A 61 15.31 -23.69 11.34
N MET A 62 15.63 -22.70 10.53
CA MET A 62 15.53 -21.28 10.91
C MET A 62 14.08 -20.85 11.11
N LEU A 63 13.18 -21.33 10.27
CA LEU A 63 11.74 -21.05 10.40
C LEU A 63 11.20 -21.62 11.73
N THR A 64 11.51 -22.86 12.05
CA THR A 64 11.10 -23.51 13.30
C THR A 64 11.63 -22.76 14.53
N ALA A 65 12.91 -22.40 14.51
CA ALA A 65 13.52 -21.65 15.60
C ALA A 65 12.88 -20.27 15.80
N LEU A 66 12.59 -19.55 14.69
CA LEU A 66 11.94 -18.24 14.73
C LEU A 66 10.51 -18.35 15.28
N LEU A 67 9.71 -19.30 14.79
CA LEU A 67 8.33 -19.51 15.24
C LEU A 67 8.27 -19.90 16.72
N ARG A 68 9.18 -20.74 17.20
CA ARG A 68 9.31 -21.11 18.61
C ARG A 68 9.59 -19.86 19.47
N LYS A 69 10.58 -19.05 19.07
CA LYS A 69 10.89 -17.80 19.76
C LYS A 69 9.71 -16.82 19.81
N GLN A 70 8.97 -16.65 18.72
CA GLN A 70 7.80 -15.79 18.71
C GLN A 70 6.67 -16.34 19.60
N HIS A 71 6.49 -17.65 19.63
CA HIS A 71 5.51 -18.29 20.50
C HIS A 71 5.87 -18.13 21.99
N GLU A 72 7.13 -18.24 22.36
CA GLU A 72 7.61 -17.99 23.71
C GLU A 72 7.39 -16.53 24.15
N GLN A 73 7.60 -15.58 23.23
CA GLN A 73 7.38 -14.15 23.48
C GLN A 73 5.90 -13.78 23.57
N THR A 74 5.03 -14.46 22.83
CA THR A 74 3.60 -14.17 22.73
C THR A 74 2.78 -15.46 22.67
N PRO A 75 2.66 -16.19 23.81
CA PRO A 75 2.00 -17.50 23.83
C PRO A 75 0.51 -17.48 23.45
N SER A 76 -0.16 -16.33 23.65
CA SER A 76 -1.58 -16.15 23.34
C SER A 76 -1.86 -15.77 21.87
N ALA A 77 -0.81 -15.59 21.05
CA ALA A 77 -1.00 -15.24 19.64
C ALA A 77 -1.58 -16.43 18.86
N SER A 78 -2.60 -16.18 18.06
CA SER A 78 -3.20 -17.19 17.17
C SER A 78 -2.41 -17.42 15.89
N TYR A 79 -1.62 -16.40 15.46
CA TYR A 79 -0.82 -16.42 14.24
C TYR A 79 0.49 -15.65 14.42
N PHE A 80 1.52 -16.12 13.72
CA PHE A 80 2.81 -15.45 13.62
C PHE A 80 3.03 -14.95 12.20
N ASN A 81 3.24 -13.64 12.04
CA ASN A 81 3.46 -12.99 10.75
C ASN A 81 4.95 -12.85 10.47
N ILE A 82 5.43 -13.43 9.39
CA ILE A 82 6.84 -13.45 9.01
C ILE A 82 7.02 -12.74 7.67
N ASP A 83 7.89 -11.72 7.65
CA ASP A 83 8.34 -11.08 6.42
C ASP A 83 9.28 -12.03 5.66
N ILE A 84 8.90 -12.42 4.44
CA ILE A 84 9.68 -13.34 3.61
C ILE A 84 10.37 -12.64 2.46
N LEU A 85 9.74 -11.62 1.87
CA LEU A 85 10.21 -10.95 0.68
C LEU A 85 9.79 -9.48 0.67
N LYS A 86 10.75 -8.58 0.40
CA LYS A 86 10.49 -7.18 0.05
C LYS A 86 10.96 -6.95 -1.38
N TYR A 87 10.27 -6.11 -2.12
CA TYR A 87 10.65 -5.75 -3.48
C TYR A 87 10.09 -4.38 -3.82
N HIS A 88 10.76 -3.71 -4.74
CA HIS A 88 10.23 -2.54 -5.42
C HIS A 88 9.60 -2.98 -6.73
N ILE A 89 8.68 -2.19 -7.25
CA ILE A 89 8.13 -2.37 -8.58
C ILE A 89 8.52 -1.17 -9.45
N ARG A 90 8.82 -1.44 -10.71
CA ARG A 90 9.04 -0.38 -11.69
C ARG A 90 7.71 0.31 -11.96
N ALA A 91 7.66 1.61 -11.73
CA ALA A 91 6.54 2.43 -12.15
C ALA A 91 6.49 2.49 -13.67
N GLY A 92 5.28 2.42 -14.24
CA GLY A 92 5.08 2.77 -15.64
C GLY A 92 5.26 4.28 -15.85
N PRO A 93 5.49 4.72 -17.10
CA PRO A 93 5.64 6.13 -17.39
C PRO A 93 4.37 6.92 -17.07
N GLY A 94 4.57 8.14 -16.53
CA GLY A 94 3.50 9.07 -16.18
C GLY A 94 2.55 8.55 -15.08
N ALA A 95 1.35 9.10 -15.04
CA ALA A 95 0.34 8.81 -14.01
C ALA A 95 -0.29 7.40 -14.10
N ARG A 96 0.08 6.57 -15.08
CA ARG A 96 -0.54 5.25 -15.31
C ARG A 96 -0.37 4.28 -14.14
N SER A 97 0.68 4.45 -13.34
CA SER A 97 0.95 3.62 -12.17
C SER A 97 0.34 4.17 -10.86
N ALA A 98 -0.28 5.34 -10.89
CA ALA A 98 -0.86 5.99 -9.74
C ALA A 98 -2.35 5.65 -9.63
N PRO A 99 -2.82 5.01 -8.55
CA PRO A 99 -4.23 4.66 -8.38
C PRO A 99 -5.15 5.86 -8.09
N LEU A 100 -4.61 6.98 -7.67
CA LEU A 100 -5.29 8.24 -7.45
C LEU A 100 -4.55 9.35 -8.22
N HIS A 101 -5.16 9.87 -9.27
CA HIS A 101 -4.64 11.04 -9.96
C HIS A 101 -5.01 12.29 -9.17
N LEU A 102 -4.07 13.19 -9.03
CA LEU A 102 -4.24 14.46 -8.33
C LEU A 102 -3.64 15.58 -9.18
N VAL A 103 -4.37 16.69 -9.28
CA VAL A 103 -3.87 17.92 -9.90
C VAL A 103 -4.27 19.09 -9.00
N ALA A 104 -3.29 19.86 -8.56
CA ALA A 104 -3.51 21.04 -7.72
C ALA A 104 -3.29 22.32 -8.54
N TYR A 105 -4.25 23.24 -8.44
CA TYR A 105 -4.19 24.57 -9.07
C TYR A 105 -4.19 25.61 -7.98
N TRP A 106 -3.18 26.44 -7.99
CA TRP A 106 -2.98 27.51 -7.03
C TRP A 106 -3.15 28.88 -7.68
N LYS A 107 -3.86 29.78 -7.00
CA LYS A 107 -3.90 31.19 -7.32
C LYS A 107 -3.59 31.96 -6.06
N CYS A 108 -2.32 32.34 -5.91
CA CYS A 108 -1.81 33.05 -4.73
C CYS A 108 -1.80 34.56 -4.99
N GLN A 109 -2.56 35.32 -4.19
CA GLN A 109 -2.64 36.77 -4.19
C GLN A 109 -2.16 37.29 -2.82
N SER A 110 -2.01 38.63 -2.68
CA SER A 110 -1.50 39.24 -1.45
C SER A 110 -2.30 38.90 -0.19
N ASP A 111 -3.60 38.85 -0.32
CA ASP A 111 -4.56 38.70 0.78
C ASP A 111 -5.45 37.45 0.69
N ILE A 112 -5.41 36.74 -0.44
CA ILE A 112 -6.24 35.58 -0.72
C ILE A 112 -5.45 34.52 -1.48
N THR A 113 -5.61 33.26 -1.10
CA THR A 113 -5.19 32.10 -1.90
C THR A 113 -6.40 31.25 -2.25
N ASP A 114 -6.61 31.04 -3.55
CA ASP A 114 -7.57 30.09 -4.07
C ASP A 114 -6.83 28.79 -4.45
N LEU A 115 -7.36 27.67 -3.99
CA LEU A 115 -6.89 26.32 -4.30
C LEU A 115 -8.02 25.51 -4.94
N LYS A 116 -7.72 24.88 -6.05
CA LYS A 116 -8.55 23.82 -6.63
C LYS A 116 -7.73 22.53 -6.71
N VAL A 117 -8.30 21.42 -6.26
CA VAL A 117 -7.70 20.10 -6.43
C VAL A 117 -8.66 19.22 -7.19
N ASP A 118 -8.27 18.77 -8.36
CA ASP A 118 -8.99 17.74 -9.10
C ASP A 118 -8.40 16.37 -8.74
N TYR A 119 -9.27 15.40 -8.48
CA TYR A 119 -8.86 14.04 -8.15
C TYR A 119 -9.67 13.02 -8.96
N GLU A 120 -8.99 11.96 -9.40
CA GLU A 120 -9.60 10.89 -10.19
C GLU A 120 -9.04 9.51 -9.82
N TYR A 121 -9.94 8.55 -9.65
CA TYR A 121 -9.60 7.14 -9.44
C TYR A 121 -9.12 6.48 -10.74
N ASN A 122 -7.93 5.90 -10.70
CA ASN A 122 -7.34 5.17 -11.81
C ASN A 122 -7.31 3.66 -11.52
N SER A 123 -8.36 2.96 -11.91
CA SER A 123 -8.45 1.51 -11.77
C SER A 123 -7.37 0.74 -12.52
N LYS A 124 -6.81 1.30 -13.59
CA LYS A 124 -5.79 0.64 -14.43
C LYS A 124 -4.43 0.48 -13.71
N ALA A 125 -4.19 1.25 -12.66
CA ALA A 125 -3.00 1.11 -11.83
C ALA A 125 -3.06 -0.11 -10.88
N LEU A 126 -4.25 -0.69 -10.69
CA LEU A 126 -4.50 -1.75 -9.72
C LEU A 126 -4.74 -3.09 -10.43
N VAL A 127 -4.12 -4.14 -9.92
CA VAL A 127 -4.34 -5.51 -10.38
C VAL A 127 -5.18 -6.25 -9.34
N PRO A 128 -6.42 -6.65 -9.68
CA PRO A 128 -7.30 -7.36 -8.77
C PRO A 128 -6.69 -8.68 -8.27
N SER A 129 -7.10 -9.10 -7.07
CA SER A 129 -6.66 -10.38 -6.50
C SER A 129 -7.35 -11.57 -7.16
N LEU A 130 -8.59 -11.38 -7.61
CA LEU A 130 -9.39 -12.40 -8.29
C LEU A 130 -9.56 -12.00 -9.76
N PRO A 131 -9.17 -12.88 -10.71
CA PRO A 131 -9.31 -12.61 -12.13
C PRO A 131 -10.76 -12.36 -12.60
N ALA A 132 -11.73 -12.93 -11.87
CA ALA A 132 -13.17 -12.82 -12.16
C ALA A 132 -13.84 -11.57 -11.56
N ALA A 133 -13.13 -10.76 -10.78
CA ALA A 133 -13.67 -9.52 -10.26
C ALA A 133 -13.77 -8.49 -11.40
N HIS A 134 -14.95 -8.37 -12.00
CA HIS A 134 -15.23 -7.37 -13.05
C HIS A 134 -15.19 -5.92 -12.55
N THR A 135 -15.17 -5.72 -11.22
CA THR A 135 -15.09 -4.39 -10.60
C THR A 135 -13.74 -4.21 -9.96
N ALA A 136 -13.05 -3.13 -10.36
CA ALA A 136 -11.80 -2.73 -9.72
C ALA A 136 -12.06 -2.35 -8.24
N ALA A 137 -11.17 -2.82 -7.36
CA ALA A 137 -11.27 -2.58 -5.92
C ALA A 137 -11.21 -1.07 -5.61
N PRO A 138 -12.14 -0.52 -4.82
CA PRO A 138 -12.20 0.91 -4.54
C PRO A 138 -11.09 1.37 -3.60
N LEU A 139 -10.74 2.66 -3.68
CA LEU A 139 -9.91 3.32 -2.68
C LEU A 139 -10.79 3.74 -1.51
N THR A 140 -10.42 3.35 -0.32
CA THR A 140 -11.13 3.65 0.93
C THR A 140 -10.32 4.56 1.83
N GLY A 141 -11.01 5.29 2.72
CA GLY A 141 -10.35 6.18 3.68
C GLY A 141 -9.53 7.28 3.01
N VAL A 142 -9.99 7.79 1.86
CA VAL A 142 -9.27 8.81 1.11
C VAL A 142 -9.25 10.11 1.92
N CYS A 143 -8.03 10.55 2.24
CA CYS A 143 -7.78 11.78 2.98
C CYS A 143 -6.71 12.58 2.23
N MET A 144 -7.00 13.84 1.96
CA MET A 144 -6.07 14.77 1.30
C MET A 144 -5.76 15.93 2.23
N GLY A 145 -4.49 16.33 2.29
CA GLY A 145 -4.06 17.39 3.18
C GLY A 145 -3.01 18.28 2.54
N ILE A 146 -3.10 19.58 2.78
CA ILE A 146 -2.20 20.57 2.23
C ILE A 146 -1.86 21.64 3.28
N GLN A 147 -0.63 22.10 3.29
CA GLN A 147 -0.23 23.24 4.09
C GLN A 147 -0.40 24.53 3.30
N VAL A 148 -0.84 25.59 3.97
CA VAL A 148 -1.00 26.93 3.40
C VAL A 148 -0.36 27.92 4.36
N ASP A 149 0.68 28.59 3.92
CA ASP A 149 1.38 29.67 4.63
C ASP A 149 0.72 31.05 4.37
N GLY A 150 1.26 32.12 4.94
CA GLY A 150 0.75 33.47 4.75
C GLY A 150 -0.25 33.93 5.82
N GLY A 151 -0.26 33.31 6.99
CA GLY A 151 -1.07 33.74 8.13
C GLY A 151 -2.57 33.62 7.87
N VAL A 152 -3.03 32.42 7.59
CA VAL A 152 -4.45 32.14 7.27
C VAL A 152 -5.36 32.55 8.42
N SER A 153 -6.30 33.45 8.14
CA SER A 153 -7.29 33.97 9.08
C SER A 153 -8.67 33.36 8.94
N GLU A 154 -9.07 32.99 7.73
CA GLU A 154 -10.35 32.37 7.41
C GLU A 154 -10.19 31.34 6.31
N VAL A 155 -10.95 30.26 6.38
CA VAL A 155 -10.97 29.21 5.37
C VAL A 155 -12.40 28.93 4.93
N GLN A 156 -12.64 29.03 3.63
CA GLN A 156 -13.88 28.63 2.99
C GLN A 156 -13.58 27.48 2.04
N ALA A 157 -14.26 26.34 2.18
CA ALA A 157 -13.98 25.16 1.36
C ALA A 157 -15.25 24.41 0.94
N LYS A 158 -15.23 23.85 -0.27
CA LYS A 158 -16.29 23.01 -0.82
C LYS A 158 -15.68 21.76 -1.48
N PRO A 159 -15.96 20.54 -0.99
CA PRO A 159 -16.59 20.25 0.31
C PRO A 159 -15.82 20.88 1.49
N SER A 160 -16.44 20.95 2.66
CA SER A 160 -15.80 21.50 3.86
C SER A 160 -14.53 20.71 4.22
N CYS A 161 -13.52 21.43 4.69
CA CYS A 161 -12.27 20.85 5.20
C CYS A 161 -12.17 21.05 6.71
N ILE A 162 -11.27 20.30 7.31
CA ILE A 162 -10.80 20.53 8.68
C ILE A 162 -9.55 21.39 8.57
N TRP A 163 -9.58 22.60 9.16
CA TRP A 163 -8.42 23.48 9.26
C TRP A 163 -7.76 23.32 10.63
N ASN A 164 -6.43 23.12 10.61
CA ASN A 164 -5.61 23.13 11.82
C ASN A 164 -4.66 24.35 11.74
N SER A 165 -4.90 25.34 12.62
CA SER A 165 -4.15 26.58 12.65
C SER A 165 -2.72 26.43 13.19
N GLU A 166 -2.45 25.44 14.04
CA GLU A 166 -1.09 25.19 14.57
C GLU A 166 -0.17 24.64 13.50
N THR A 167 -0.66 23.72 12.67
CA THR A 167 0.10 23.11 11.58
C THR A 167 -0.11 23.79 10.24
N GLN A 168 -0.95 24.85 10.19
CA GLN A 168 -1.33 25.57 8.96
C GLN A 168 -1.80 24.61 7.85
N ARG A 169 -2.67 23.64 8.22
CA ARG A 169 -3.03 22.53 7.34
C ARG A 169 -4.53 22.42 7.15
N ALA A 170 -4.97 22.40 5.89
CA ALA A 170 -6.30 22.00 5.48
C ALA A 170 -6.33 20.49 5.18
N THR A 171 -7.36 19.80 5.66
CA THR A 171 -7.53 18.35 5.47
C THR A 171 -8.95 18.04 5.02
N TRP A 172 -9.09 17.33 3.92
CA TRP A 172 -10.34 16.77 3.42
C TRP A 172 -10.37 15.27 3.64
N ARG A 173 -11.50 14.76 4.11
CA ARG A 173 -11.79 13.33 4.18
C ARG A 173 -12.98 13.07 3.29
N LEU A 174 -12.78 12.22 2.26
CA LEU A 174 -13.87 11.83 1.40
C LEU A 174 -14.77 10.83 2.13
N PRO A 175 -16.08 11.07 2.18
CA PRO A 175 -17.02 10.20 2.91
C PRO A 175 -17.22 8.86 2.22
N GLU A 176 -17.08 8.84 0.89
CA GLU A 176 -17.29 7.66 0.07
C GLU A 176 -15.98 7.09 -0.48
N ALA A 177 -15.99 5.80 -0.76
CA ALA A 177 -14.90 5.13 -1.44
C ALA A 177 -14.86 5.57 -2.92
N LEU A 178 -13.65 5.84 -3.42
CA LEU A 178 -13.45 6.12 -4.84
C LEU A 178 -13.36 4.82 -5.62
N GLY A 179 -14.21 4.66 -6.62
CA GLY A 179 -14.30 3.45 -7.43
C GLY A 179 -15.03 3.70 -8.75
N CYS A 180 -15.56 2.64 -9.33
CA CYS A 180 -16.22 2.72 -10.63
C CYS A 180 -17.47 3.66 -10.64
N ASN A 181 -18.16 3.76 -9.51
CA ASN A 181 -19.38 4.58 -9.36
C ASN A 181 -19.10 6.03 -8.95
N ALA A 182 -18.00 6.26 -8.22
CA ALA A 182 -17.57 7.59 -7.77
C ALA A 182 -16.09 7.76 -8.16
N ARG A 183 -15.86 8.10 -9.42
CA ARG A 183 -14.50 8.10 -9.99
C ARG A 183 -13.64 9.25 -9.53
N GLY A 184 -14.22 10.41 -9.25
CA GLY A 184 -13.43 11.59 -8.93
C GLY A 184 -14.28 12.81 -8.60
N GLY A 185 -13.63 13.93 -8.44
CA GLY A 185 -14.25 15.20 -8.12
C GLY A 185 -13.25 16.32 -7.97
N SER A 186 -13.71 17.42 -7.38
CA SER A 186 -12.89 18.60 -7.12
C SER A 186 -13.06 19.07 -5.68
N LEU A 187 -11.95 19.51 -5.08
CA LEU A 187 -11.93 20.25 -3.83
C LEU A 187 -11.65 21.71 -4.18
N LEU A 188 -12.41 22.61 -3.62
CA LEU A 188 -12.22 24.03 -3.76
C LEU A 188 -11.98 24.63 -2.40
N ALA A 189 -11.00 25.50 -2.26
CA ALA A 189 -10.77 26.23 -1.03
C ALA A 189 -10.29 27.66 -1.32
N ARG A 190 -10.72 28.57 -0.44
CA ARG A 190 -10.25 29.95 -0.37
C ARG A 190 -9.73 30.20 1.02
N PHE A 191 -8.53 30.74 1.08
CA PHE A 191 -7.84 31.09 2.32
C PHE A 191 -7.63 32.60 2.34
N ALA A 192 -8.21 33.30 3.32
CA ALA A 192 -7.92 34.69 3.58
C ALA A 192 -6.61 34.79 4.38
N LEU A 193 -5.70 35.62 3.94
CA LEU A 193 -4.32 35.75 4.47
C LEU A 193 -4.12 37.09 5.17
N LYS A 194 -3.30 37.09 6.22
CA LYS A 194 -2.82 38.32 6.90
C LYS A 194 -1.43 38.73 6.44
N ASP A 195 -0.59 37.72 6.15
CA ASP A 195 0.84 37.88 5.86
C ASP A 195 1.20 37.23 4.51
N GLY A 196 0.31 37.38 3.50
CA GLY A 196 0.48 36.75 2.19
C GLY A 196 1.50 37.44 1.29
N PRO A 197 1.72 36.97 0.07
CA PRO A 197 1.04 35.81 -0.55
C PRO A 197 1.53 34.47 -0.01
N SER A 198 0.70 33.42 -0.13
CA SER A 198 1.12 32.04 0.18
C SER A 198 1.98 31.46 -0.94
N THR A 199 2.75 30.44 -0.60
CA THR A 199 3.59 29.68 -1.54
C THR A 199 2.95 28.32 -1.82
N PRO A 200 2.80 27.90 -3.09
CA PRO A 200 2.32 26.57 -3.42
C PRO A 200 3.09 25.47 -2.69
N LYS A 201 2.38 24.55 -2.04
CA LYS A 201 2.95 23.43 -1.29
C LYS A 201 2.46 22.12 -1.86
N PRO A 202 3.20 21.00 -1.67
CA PRO A 202 2.75 19.68 -2.08
C PRO A 202 1.46 19.26 -1.38
N LEU A 203 0.54 18.67 -2.15
CA LEU A 203 -0.65 18.02 -1.63
C LEU A 203 -0.33 16.57 -1.27
N GLU A 204 -0.63 16.18 -0.06
CA GLU A 204 -0.48 14.80 0.41
C GLU A 204 -1.81 14.06 0.37
N ALA A 205 -1.79 12.80 -0.05
CA ALA A 205 -2.95 11.94 0.01
C ALA A 205 -2.68 10.64 0.77
N ARG A 206 -3.72 10.13 1.43
CA ARG A 206 -3.74 8.82 2.09
C ARG A 206 -4.98 8.06 1.65
N PHE A 207 -4.81 6.76 1.42
CA PHE A 207 -5.88 5.85 1.07
C PHE A 207 -5.45 4.40 1.30
N ALA A 208 -6.42 3.50 1.32
CA ALA A 208 -6.21 2.06 1.29
C ALA A 208 -7.04 1.44 0.15
N CYS A 209 -6.61 0.27 -0.33
CA CYS A 209 -7.35 -0.53 -1.29
C CYS A 209 -7.16 -2.01 -0.93
N GLU A 210 -8.23 -2.69 -0.60
CA GLU A 210 -8.22 -4.13 -0.34
C GLU A 210 -8.60 -4.92 -1.59
N GLY A 211 -8.06 -6.13 -1.71
CA GLY A 211 -8.36 -7.01 -2.84
C GLY A 211 -7.64 -6.67 -4.14
N ALA A 212 -6.63 -5.78 -4.10
CA ALA A 212 -5.81 -5.45 -5.25
C ALA A 212 -4.35 -5.21 -4.87
N SER A 213 -3.47 -5.18 -5.86
CA SER A 213 -2.06 -4.82 -5.71
C SER A 213 -1.58 -3.95 -6.88
N LEU A 214 -0.51 -3.20 -6.67
CA LEU A 214 0.17 -2.46 -7.75
C LEU A 214 1.07 -3.37 -8.58
N SER A 215 1.63 -4.42 -7.97
CA SER A 215 2.58 -5.32 -8.64
C SER A 215 1.92 -6.35 -9.54
N GLY A 216 0.71 -6.82 -9.19
CA GLY A 216 0.09 -7.98 -9.81
C GLY A 216 0.70 -9.31 -9.37
N ALA A 217 1.66 -9.30 -8.46
CA ALA A 217 2.35 -10.52 -8.05
C ALA A 217 1.40 -11.58 -7.48
N GLY A 218 1.56 -12.81 -7.96
CA GLY A 218 0.91 -14.00 -7.43
C GLY A 218 1.77 -14.67 -6.36
N PHE A 219 1.13 -15.46 -5.49
CA PHE A 219 1.78 -16.30 -4.50
C PHE A 219 1.10 -17.66 -4.46
N GLU A 220 1.86 -18.72 -4.57
CA GLU A 220 1.37 -20.10 -4.45
C GLU A 220 2.42 -20.98 -3.77
N LEU A 221 1.99 -22.02 -3.06
CA LEU A 221 2.89 -23.05 -2.57
C LEU A 221 3.21 -24.04 -3.69
N VAL A 222 4.42 -24.57 -3.65
CA VAL A 222 4.91 -25.60 -4.57
C VAL A 222 5.13 -26.88 -3.77
N GLY A 223 4.69 -28.01 -4.32
CA GLY A 223 4.82 -29.31 -3.66
C GLY A 223 3.65 -29.65 -2.72
N ALA A 224 3.83 -30.76 -1.98
CA ALA A 224 2.83 -31.28 -1.05
C ALA A 224 3.24 -31.00 0.42
N GLY A 225 2.30 -31.17 1.35
CA GLY A 225 2.55 -31.09 2.79
C GLY A 225 2.05 -29.80 3.44
N TYR A 226 1.90 -28.72 2.69
CA TYR A 226 1.41 -27.43 3.21
C TYR A 226 0.27 -26.88 2.36
N ARG A 227 -0.59 -26.06 2.97
CA ARG A 227 -1.74 -25.45 2.30
C ARG A 227 -1.85 -23.98 2.66
N VAL A 228 -2.10 -23.14 1.65
CA VAL A 228 -2.53 -21.74 1.84
C VAL A 228 -4.04 -21.71 1.99
N SER A 229 -4.51 -21.15 3.09
CA SER A 229 -5.95 -20.96 3.32
C SER A 229 -6.47 -19.66 2.74
N LEU A 230 -5.63 -18.61 2.69
CA LEU A 230 -6.03 -17.29 2.23
C LEU A 230 -4.83 -16.50 1.71
N VAL A 231 -5.02 -15.82 0.58
CA VAL A 231 -4.08 -14.80 0.09
C VAL A 231 -4.78 -13.44 0.11
N LYS A 232 -4.31 -12.53 0.96
CA LYS A 232 -4.79 -11.14 1.01
C LYS A 232 -3.85 -10.25 0.22
N LYS A 233 -4.40 -9.39 -0.63
CA LYS A 233 -3.68 -8.31 -1.29
C LYS A 233 -4.28 -6.99 -0.87
N GLN A 234 -3.41 -6.02 -0.58
CA GLN A 234 -3.85 -4.66 -0.24
C GLN A 234 -2.82 -3.64 -0.71
N VAL A 235 -3.28 -2.46 -1.00
CA VAL A 235 -2.46 -1.28 -1.24
C VAL A 235 -2.75 -0.30 -0.11
N MET A 236 -1.70 0.25 0.47
CA MET A 236 -1.79 1.37 1.40
C MET A 236 -0.87 2.47 0.88
N SER A 237 -1.36 3.69 0.83
CA SER A 237 -0.51 4.82 0.50
C SER A 237 0.50 5.04 1.62
N GLY A 238 1.77 5.16 1.25
CA GLY A 238 2.82 5.70 2.11
C GLY A 238 2.92 7.21 1.93
N LYS A 239 4.07 7.68 1.48
CA LYS A 239 4.28 9.06 1.03
C LYS A 239 3.68 9.21 -0.38
N TYR A 240 2.45 9.71 -0.48
CA TYR A 240 1.74 9.93 -1.74
C TYR A 240 1.54 11.43 -1.92
N ILE A 241 2.21 12.02 -2.88
CA ILE A 241 2.37 13.46 -3.02
C ILE A 241 2.05 13.89 -4.45
N CYS A 242 1.32 14.99 -4.58
CA CYS A 242 1.19 15.78 -5.79
C CYS A 242 2.01 17.07 -5.59
N GLU A 243 3.07 17.22 -6.37
CA GLU A 243 3.87 18.44 -6.40
C GLU A 243 3.05 19.59 -7.01
N PRO A 244 3.33 20.85 -6.64
CA PRO A 244 2.63 22.02 -7.15
C PRO A 244 2.77 22.20 -8.65
#